data_b54a15c695a44b124509c6606c0ddc51
#
_entry.id   b54a15c695a44b124509c6606c0ddc51
#
_cell.length_a   1.000
_cell.length_b   1.000
_cell.length_c   1.000
_cell.angle_alpha   90.00
_cell.angle_beta   90.00
_cell.angle_gamma   90.00
#
_symmetry.space_group_name_H-M   'P 1'
#
loop_
_entity.id
_entity.type
_entity.pdbx_description
1 polymer ?
#
loop_
_entity_poly.entity_id
_entity_poly.type
_entity_poly.pdbx_seq_one_letter_code
_entity_poly.pdbx_strand_id
1 'polypeptide(L)'
;MLVLSEDEALELLAFLVTAARTQVDEAPEYAPLRLLTAAQRLSAAILARVSPATRQVLSASLSQLVALDTPSADPDGYRAKLDGLCAALARHLVAHFGRVEGSDDI
;
A
#
# COMPACT_ATOMS: atom_id res chain seq x y z
N MET A 1 -15.70 -9.49 11.07
CA MET A 1 -15.99 -8.08 10.71
C MET A 1 -15.18 -7.69 9.49
N LEU A 2 -15.84 -7.08 8.51
CA LEU A 2 -15.14 -6.63 7.31
C LEU A 2 -14.44 -5.30 7.58
N VAL A 3 -13.20 -5.19 7.13
CA VAL A 3 -12.44 -3.93 7.20
C VAL A 3 -12.85 -2.99 6.08
N LEU A 4 -13.20 -3.55 4.92
CA LEU A 4 -13.72 -2.80 3.76
C LEU A 4 -15.22 -3.06 3.63
N SER A 5 -15.98 -2.01 3.28
CA SER A 5 -17.35 -2.18 2.86
C SER A 5 -17.37 -2.79 1.45
N GLU A 6 -18.54 -3.31 1.04
CA GLU A 6 -18.70 -3.82 -0.31
C GLU A 6 -18.42 -2.73 -1.34
N ASP A 7 -18.90 -1.51 -1.10
CA ASP A 7 -18.68 -0.38 -2.01
C ASP A 7 -17.20 -0.03 -2.13
N GLU A 8 -16.49 0.03 -1.01
CA GLU A 8 -15.05 0.30 -0.99
C GLU A 8 -14.28 -0.79 -1.73
N ALA A 9 -14.64 -2.05 -1.50
CA ALA A 9 -13.98 -3.18 -2.16
C ALA A 9 -14.22 -3.15 -3.67
N LEU A 10 -15.45 -2.86 -4.11
CA LEU A 10 -15.78 -2.78 -5.53
C LEU A 10 -15.04 -1.64 -6.22
N GLU A 11 -14.95 -0.49 -5.57
CA GLU A 11 -14.21 0.66 -6.11
C GLU A 11 -12.74 0.33 -6.29
N LEU A 12 -12.13 -0.33 -5.30
CA LEU A 12 -10.72 -0.71 -5.38
C LEU A 12 -10.51 -1.75 -6.47
N LEU A 13 -11.39 -2.75 -6.54
CA LEU A 13 -11.32 -3.80 -7.56
C LEU A 13 -11.41 -3.19 -8.96
N ALA A 14 -12.38 -2.29 -9.17
CA ALA A 14 -12.55 -1.61 -10.45
C ALA A 14 -11.30 -0.81 -10.81
N PHE A 15 -10.72 -0.11 -9.83
CA PHE A 15 -9.49 0.63 -10.06
C PHE A 15 -8.35 -0.29 -10.49
N LEU A 16 -8.17 -1.42 -9.80
CA LEU A 16 -7.09 -2.35 -10.12
C LEU A 16 -7.23 -2.92 -11.52
N VAL A 17 -8.44 -3.33 -11.90
CA VAL A 17 -8.69 -3.90 -13.22
C VAL A 17 -8.48 -2.86 -14.32
N THR A 18 -9.02 -1.66 -14.14
CA THR A 18 -8.85 -0.60 -15.14
C THR A 18 -7.41 -0.12 -15.24
N ALA A 19 -6.70 -0.07 -14.10
CA ALA A 19 -5.28 0.26 -14.10
C ALA A 19 -4.46 -0.78 -14.86
N ALA A 20 -4.78 -2.06 -14.68
CA ALA A 20 -4.11 -3.14 -15.41
C ALA A 20 -4.35 -2.99 -16.92
N ARG A 21 -5.57 -2.67 -17.32
CA ARG A 21 -5.88 -2.45 -18.74
C ARG A 21 -5.11 -1.25 -19.31
N THR A 22 -5.04 -0.17 -18.54
CA THR A 22 -4.31 1.04 -18.94
C THR A 22 -2.83 0.75 -19.12
N GLN A 23 -2.25 -0.09 -18.24
CA GLN A 23 -0.83 -0.44 -18.31
C GLN A 23 -0.42 -1.08 -19.61
N VAL A 24 -1.34 -1.77 -20.30
CA VAL A 24 -1.03 -2.43 -21.58
C VAL A 24 -0.52 -1.41 -22.60
N ASP A 25 -1.04 -0.20 -22.56
CA ASP A 25 -0.73 0.85 -23.54
C ASP A 25 0.17 1.97 -22.99
N GLU A 26 0.46 1.96 -21.68
CA GLU A 26 1.28 3.00 -21.05
C GLU A 26 2.76 2.64 -21.08
N ALA A 27 3.59 3.67 -20.94
CA ALA A 27 5.03 3.47 -20.72
C ALA A 27 5.25 2.73 -19.39
N PRO A 28 6.24 1.81 -19.34
CA PRO A 28 6.48 1.00 -18.13
C PRO A 28 6.75 1.83 -16.86
N GLU A 29 7.25 3.05 -17.00
CA GLU A 29 7.55 3.90 -15.85
C GLU A 29 6.33 4.28 -15.04
N TYR A 30 5.11 4.17 -15.59
CA TYR A 30 3.88 4.48 -14.88
C TYR A 30 3.35 3.31 -14.04
N ALA A 31 3.90 2.11 -14.21
CA ALA A 31 3.44 0.95 -13.44
C ALA A 31 3.57 1.14 -11.92
N PRO A 32 4.72 1.61 -11.40
CA PRO A 32 4.82 1.86 -9.96
C PRO A 32 3.80 2.89 -9.46
N LEU A 33 3.56 3.94 -10.22
CA LEU A 33 2.59 4.98 -9.84
C LEU A 33 1.19 4.38 -9.70
N ARG A 34 0.78 3.52 -10.63
CA ARG A 34 -0.54 2.88 -10.58
C ARG A 34 -0.69 1.98 -9.36
N LEU A 35 0.34 1.18 -9.07
CA LEU A 35 0.32 0.28 -7.91
C LEU A 35 0.31 1.07 -6.59
N LEU A 36 1.10 2.12 -6.50
CA LEU A 36 1.16 2.96 -5.31
C LEU A 36 -0.14 3.72 -5.09
N THR A 37 -0.79 4.16 -6.16
CA THR A 37 -2.10 4.80 -6.06
C THR A 37 -3.13 3.82 -5.49
N ALA A 38 -3.10 2.56 -5.94
CA ALA A 38 -3.99 1.53 -5.39
C ALA A 38 -3.71 1.30 -3.91
N ALA A 39 -2.44 1.21 -3.53
CA ALA A 39 -2.04 1.05 -2.13
C ALA A 39 -2.51 2.22 -1.27
N GLN A 40 -2.39 3.44 -1.78
CA GLN A 40 -2.84 4.64 -1.08
C GLN A 40 -4.36 4.60 -0.85
N ARG A 41 -5.12 4.23 -1.87
CA ARG A 41 -6.58 4.12 -1.76
C ARG A 41 -7.00 3.07 -0.75
N LEU A 42 -6.33 1.91 -0.77
CA LEU A 42 -6.60 0.85 0.20
C LEU A 42 -6.28 1.31 1.61
N SER A 43 -5.11 1.92 1.81
CA SER A 43 -4.70 2.43 3.13
C SER A 43 -5.69 3.45 3.67
N ALA A 44 -6.14 4.39 2.84
CA ALA A 44 -7.12 5.38 3.26
C ALA A 44 -8.45 4.74 3.64
N ALA A 45 -8.88 3.73 2.90
CA ALA A 45 -10.17 3.06 3.14
C ALA A 45 -10.18 2.30 4.47
N ILE A 46 -9.06 1.71 4.88
CA ILE A 46 -9.02 0.87 6.08
C ILE A 46 -8.48 1.59 7.32
N LEU A 47 -7.94 2.80 7.16
CA LEU A 47 -7.18 3.50 8.20
C LEU A 47 -7.92 3.60 9.54
N ALA A 48 -9.21 3.89 9.51
CA ALA A 48 -10.01 4.08 10.72
C ALA A 48 -10.43 2.75 11.38
N ARG A 49 -10.23 1.63 10.71
CA ARG A 49 -10.75 0.32 11.12
C ARG A 49 -9.68 -0.66 11.56
N VAL A 50 -8.42 -0.27 11.45
CA VAL A 50 -7.29 -1.14 11.80
C VAL A 50 -6.82 -0.83 13.23
N SER A 51 -5.96 -1.71 13.76
CA SER A 51 -5.37 -1.53 15.08
C SER A 51 -4.53 -0.25 15.13
N PRO A 52 -4.30 0.31 16.36
CA PRO A 52 -3.46 1.51 16.47
C PRO A 52 -2.06 1.34 15.88
N ALA A 53 -1.45 0.17 16.05
CA ALA A 53 -0.12 -0.10 15.49
C ALA A 53 -0.13 -0.05 13.96
N THR A 54 -1.12 -0.70 13.34
CA THR A 54 -1.26 -0.67 11.89
C THR A 54 -1.60 0.74 11.39
N ARG A 55 -2.46 1.46 12.11
CA ARG A 55 -2.81 2.84 11.76
C ARG A 55 -1.58 3.74 11.72
N GLN A 56 -0.68 3.59 12.69
CA GLN A 56 0.53 4.38 12.73
C GLN A 56 1.43 4.11 11.52
N VAL A 57 1.60 2.84 11.17
CA VAL A 57 2.40 2.44 10.01
C VAL A 57 1.78 2.99 8.71
N LEU A 58 0.47 2.84 8.54
CA LEU A 58 -0.22 3.30 7.34
C LEU A 58 -0.18 4.83 7.21
N SER A 59 -0.33 5.56 8.32
CA SER A 59 -0.26 7.02 8.29
C SER A 59 1.13 7.51 7.84
N ALA A 60 2.19 6.88 8.33
CA ALA A 60 3.54 7.19 7.89
C ALA A 60 3.75 6.82 6.42
N SER A 61 3.23 5.65 6.00
CA SER A 61 3.34 5.17 4.62
C SER A 61 2.59 6.09 3.65
N LEU A 62 1.40 6.55 4.01
CA LEU A 62 0.61 7.46 3.16
C LEU A 62 1.36 8.74 2.87
N SER A 63 2.06 9.31 3.85
CA SER A 63 2.88 10.50 3.64
C SER A 63 3.96 10.24 2.59
N GLN A 64 4.60 9.08 2.64
CA GLN A 64 5.62 8.72 1.66
C GLN A 64 5.03 8.47 0.28
N LEU A 65 3.88 7.80 0.22
CA LEU A 65 3.21 7.52 -1.06
C LEU A 65 2.82 8.80 -1.78
N VAL A 66 2.33 9.79 -1.04
CA VAL A 66 1.97 11.09 -1.62
C VAL A 66 3.20 11.81 -2.16
N ALA A 67 4.35 11.64 -1.51
CA ALA A 67 5.59 12.28 -1.93
C ALA A 67 6.29 11.56 -3.08
N LEU A 68 5.92 10.32 -3.38
CA LEU A 68 6.54 9.57 -4.47
C LEU A 68 6.05 10.10 -5.82
N ASP A 69 6.99 10.23 -6.73
CA ASP A 69 6.74 10.69 -8.08
C ASP A 69 7.15 9.58 -9.06
N THR A 70 7.30 9.90 -10.34
CA THR A 70 7.77 8.93 -11.32
C THR A 70 9.28 8.70 -11.14
N PRO A 71 9.80 7.52 -11.52
CA PRO A 71 11.24 7.25 -11.37
C PRO A 71 12.14 8.03 -12.32
N SER A 72 11.57 8.73 -13.30
CA SER A 72 12.34 9.36 -14.37
C SER A 72 13.27 10.47 -13.90
N ALA A 73 12.92 11.21 -12.85
CA ALA A 73 13.71 12.35 -12.37
C ALA A 73 14.94 11.91 -11.56
N ASP A 74 14.78 10.88 -10.73
CA ASP A 74 15.84 10.37 -9.86
C ASP A 74 15.59 8.88 -9.60
N PRO A 75 16.01 8.01 -10.52
CA PRO A 75 15.71 6.57 -10.40
C PRO A 75 16.27 5.92 -9.14
N ASP A 76 17.48 6.30 -8.71
CA ASP A 76 18.12 5.72 -7.54
C ASP A 76 17.43 6.18 -6.25
N GLY A 77 17.11 7.47 -6.15
CA GLY A 77 16.37 8.00 -5.01
C GLY A 77 14.97 7.40 -4.91
N TYR A 78 14.30 7.24 -6.04
CA TYR A 78 12.99 6.63 -6.10
C TYR A 78 13.02 5.19 -5.60
N ARG A 79 14.01 4.41 -6.08
CA ARG A 79 14.20 3.03 -5.65
C ARG A 79 14.48 2.95 -4.15
N ALA A 80 15.32 3.84 -3.63
CA ALA A 80 15.65 3.88 -2.21
C ALA A 80 14.41 4.16 -1.35
N LYS A 81 13.54 5.06 -1.80
CA LYS A 81 12.28 5.34 -1.08
C LYS A 81 11.36 4.14 -1.07
N LEU A 82 11.23 3.44 -2.18
CA LEU A 82 10.43 2.21 -2.24
C LEU A 82 11.01 1.11 -1.36
N ASP A 83 12.33 0.95 -1.36
CA ASP A 83 13.00 -0.03 -0.49
C ASP A 83 12.71 0.27 0.98
N GLY A 84 12.77 1.54 1.37
CA GLY A 84 12.45 1.96 2.73
C GLY A 84 11.01 1.67 3.11
N LEU A 85 10.08 1.92 2.20
CA LEU A 85 8.67 1.63 2.41
C LEU A 85 8.42 0.12 2.54
N CYS A 86 9.03 -0.68 1.67
CA CYS A 86 8.95 -2.14 1.74
C CYS A 86 9.50 -2.65 3.07
N ALA A 87 10.63 -2.12 3.52
CA ALA A 87 11.22 -2.53 4.79
C ALA A 87 10.30 -2.20 5.97
N ALA A 88 9.68 -1.03 5.97
CA ALA A 88 8.76 -0.63 7.04
C ALA A 88 7.55 -1.54 7.10
N LEU A 89 6.96 -1.84 5.94
CA LEU A 89 5.81 -2.75 5.86
C LEU A 89 6.20 -4.16 6.27
N ALA A 90 7.36 -4.65 5.84
CA ALA A 90 7.83 -5.98 6.20
C ALA A 90 8.01 -6.12 7.71
N ARG A 91 8.62 -5.14 8.36
CA ARG A 91 8.78 -5.14 9.82
C ARG A 91 7.43 -5.21 10.52
N HIS A 92 6.46 -4.44 10.05
CA HIS A 92 5.13 -4.46 10.65
C HIS A 92 4.42 -5.79 10.42
N LEU A 93 4.56 -6.38 9.24
CA LEU A 93 3.97 -7.69 8.95
C LEU A 93 4.51 -8.76 9.88
N VAL A 94 5.84 -8.80 10.10
CA VAL A 94 6.45 -9.76 11.01
C VAL A 94 5.91 -9.58 12.44
N ALA A 95 5.84 -8.36 12.91
CA ALA A 95 5.33 -8.06 14.25
C ALA A 95 3.85 -8.41 14.38
N HIS A 96 3.06 -8.07 13.38
CA HIS A 96 1.61 -8.32 13.39
C HIS A 96 1.30 -9.82 13.40
N PHE A 97 1.89 -10.57 12.49
CA PHE A 97 1.65 -12.02 12.40
C PHE A 97 2.33 -12.78 13.52
N GLY A 98 3.45 -12.29 14.03
CA GLY A 98 4.08 -12.88 15.21
C GLY A 98 3.20 -12.80 16.45
N ARG A 99 2.49 -11.67 16.63
CA ARG A 99 1.54 -11.51 17.74
C ARG A 99 0.35 -12.46 17.62
N VAL A 100 -0.15 -12.65 16.38
CA VAL A 100 -1.27 -13.57 16.13
C VAL A 100 -0.85 -15.00 16.43
N GLU A 101 0.32 -15.41 15.96
CA GLU A 101 0.86 -16.75 16.22
C GLU A 101 1.07 -16.98 17.72
N GLY A 102 1.63 -15.98 18.40
CA GLY A 102 1.80 -16.05 19.85
C GLY A 102 0.49 -16.23 20.61
N SER A 103 -0.59 -15.60 20.14
CA SER A 103 -1.91 -15.75 20.72
C SER A 103 -2.47 -17.16 20.53
N ASP A 104 -2.21 -17.76 19.38
CA ASP A 104 -2.72 -19.09 19.05
C ASP A 104 -2.00 -20.21 19.83
N ASP A 105 -0.79 -19.98 20.25
CA ASP A 105 0.00 -20.95 20.98
C ASP A 105 -0.42 -21.10 22.44
N ILE A 106 -1.28 -20.24 22.91
CA ILE A 106 -1.80 -20.32 24.26
C ILE A 106 -3.03 -21.20 24.32
#